data_d294e41adb6765e5f939e21e397dfce5
#
_entry.id   d294e41adb6765e5f939e21e397dfce5
#
_cell.length_a   1.000
_cell.length_b   1.000
_cell.length_c   1.000
_cell.angle_alpha   90.00
_cell.angle_beta   90.00
_cell.angle_gamma   90.00
#
_symmetry.space_group_name_H-M   'P 1'
#
loop_
_entity.id
_entity.type
_entity.pdbx_description
1 polymer ?
#
loop_
_entity_poly.entity_id
_entity_poly.type
_entity_poly.pdbx_seq_one_letter_code
_entity_poly.pdbx_strand_id
1 'polypeptide(L)'
;MRPIRWLTWPLALALLSGCGLVVSHQVNEEVRTLSAKVDDLEMSSGIVHALPPPPPLMSSTTTESAPLAQAAGASTSASAETKGESPTRNDAPSAPAGDVQQVAFAQVDQMPQRRQRLLIPPGLPGANSPEIEIPDDPKERQRYFDKLYPPVPNLPPMLKPAPGPEGHPLTLAELQQLGETYSPAIKNAYAAVEAAKAQAYDVGMYPNPIVAFEHDTVETGPAGYPGGYINQLIKTGGKLTVAQAAATMDVFNAKLALRKAKADMWTQVRSNYFAVLVALQSIRINEALFKFAEELYEVQTDLTRFKAAAGYEPMQVRVLVLQARLNIIQARNQYAGSWRQLAATLGLPDMPETELAGRLDMPIPVFDYNGVVARLSNHTDVRTALVSVQKAKYSLRSQQLIPLPDVGIQLLTQKDYTTPPNQIAHSAMMYMTVPLWDQNRGGIRQAEWLLAQAAVGPAQARNTLIATLGDAFNRYLTARQQVDIALLQIQDMVRVYHSAWLRHQKVPQQVSFSDLFPIQQALGGYVGAYVTALGLQWQAVVDVANLLQTEDLFQAAKRVEVVPLAPLEDLLKPLRNFPRAPIAGNASAPHGPPQPKPEPTAPANAPALLPPITEDQRRAAVAKPAP
;
A
#
# COMPACT_ATOMS: atom_id res chain seq x y z
N MET A 1 -87.71 19.40 8.51
CA MET A 1 -86.30 19.43 8.95
C MET A 1 -85.77 18.00 8.99
N ARG A 2 -84.93 17.63 7.99
CA ARG A 2 -84.38 16.24 7.84
C ARG A 2 -82.96 16.25 8.38
N PRO A 3 -82.49 15.19 9.12
CA PRO A 3 -81.13 15.17 9.65
C PRO A 3 -80.11 14.79 8.56
N ILE A 4 -79.04 15.57 8.47
CA ILE A 4 -77.92 15.39 7.56
C ILE A 4 -77.06 14.24 8.10
N ARG A 5 -76.81 13.24 7.22
CA ARG A 5 -76.07 12.01 7.48
C ARG A 5 -74.59 12.25 7.75
N TRP A 6 -74.13 11.93 8.96
CA TRP A 6 -72.74 11.92 9.44
C TRP A 6 -71.99 10.64 9.05
N LEU A 7 -72.14 10.11 7.85
CA LEU A 7 -71.62 8.74 7.51
C LEU A 7 -70.51 8.68 6.47
N THR A 8 -69.89 9.79 6.05
CA THR A 8 -68.89 9.78 4.95
C THR A 8 -67.45 10.01 5.40
N TRP A 9 -67.16 10.30 6.64
CA TRP A 9 -65.82 10.58 7.13
C TRP A 9 -64.96 9.36 7.50
N PRO A 10 -65.49 8.22 7.99
CA PRO A 10 -64.63 7.07 8.32
C PRO A 10 -64.03 6.36 7.08
N LEU A 11 -64.67 6.48 5.90
CA LEU A 11 -64.16 5.88 4.68
C LEU A 11 -62.95 6.59 4.08
N ALA A 12 -62.87 7.93 4.24
CA ALA A 12 -61.71 8.70 3.77
C ALA A 12 -60.48 8.47 4.66
N LEU A 13 -60.66 8.31 5.98
CA LEU A 13 -59.56 7.94 6.90
C LEU A 13 -59.04 6.52 6.65
N ALA A 14 -59.91 5.57 6.34
CA ALA A 14 -59.52 4.18 6.05
C ALA A 14 -58.76 4.02 4.73
N LEU A 15 -59.06 4.84 3.71
CA LEU A 15 -58.33 4.86 2.44
C LEU A 15 -56.93 5.47 2.55
N LEU A 16 -56.74 6.52 3.39
CA LEU A 16 -55.45 7.14 3.65
C LEU A 16 -54.51 6.27 4.50
N SER A 17 -55.08 5.51 5.45
CA SER A 17 -54.30 4.57 6.27
C SER A 17 -53.92 3.31 5.50
N GLY A 18 -54.78 2.81 4.60
CA GLY A 18 -54.54 1.61 3.80
C GLY A 18 -53.35 1.74 2.82
N CYS A 19 -53.24 2.86 2.12
CA CYS A 19 -52.09 3.11 1.20
C CYS A 19 -50.78 3.23 1.98
N GLY A 20 -50.76 3.85 3.17
CA GLY A 20 -49.55 3.96 4.00
C GLY A 20 -49.06 2.62 4.52
N LEU A 21 -49.99 1.72 4.92
CA LEU A 21 -49.65 0.37 5.41
C LEU A 21 -49.07 -0.52 4.28
N VAL A 22 -49.60 -0.45 3.08
CA VAL A 22 -49.09 -1.23 1.93
C VAL A 22 -47.68 -0.77 1.54
N VAL A 23 -47.44 0.55 1.47
CA VAL A 23 -46.11 1.10 1.17
C VAL A 23 -45.10 0.76 2.26
N SER A 24 -45.48 0.83 3.52
CA SER A 24 -44.61 0.46 4.64
C SER A 24 -44.25 -1.02 4.64
N HIS A 25 -45.18 -1.90 4.32
CA HIS A 25 -44.91 -3.34 4.25
C HIS A 25 -43.95 -3.68 3.11
N GLN A 26 -44.17 -3.12 1.93
CA GLN A 26 -43.33 -3.37 0.75
C GLN A 26 -41.90 -2.87 0.95
N VAL A 27 -41.75 -1.67 1.53
CA VAL A 27 -40.42 -1.09 1.84
C VAL A 27 -39.70 -1.92 2.91
N ASN A 28 -40.41 -2.39 3.94
CA ASN A 28 -39.80 -3.22 4.97
C ASN A 28 -39.35 -4.59 4.42
N GLU A 29 -40.09 -5.20 3.49
CA GLU A 29 -39.65 -6.42 2.83
C GLU A 29 -38.43 -6.21 1.94
N GLU A 30 -38.39 -5.14 1.17
CA GLU A 30 -37.21 -4.78 0.36
C GLU A 30 -35.98 -4.54 1.23
N VAL A 31 -36.12 -3.81 2.34
CA VAL A 31 -35.03 -3.58 3.31
C VAL A 31 -34.56 -4.88 3.93
N ARG A 32 -35.46 -5.80 4.31
CA ARG A 32 -35.11 -7.12 4.86
C ARG A 32 -34.37 -7.98 3.85
N THR A 33 -34.81 -8.01 2.59
CA THR A 33 -34.13 -8.79 1.55
C THR A 33 -32.74 -8.24 1.22
N LEU A 34 -32.56 -6.92 1.27
CA LEU A 34 -31.24 -6.29 1.12
C LEU A 34 -30.34 -6.54 2.33
N SER A 35 -30.90 -6.48 3.56
CA SER A 35 -30.17 -6.83 4.78
C SER A 35 -29.66 -8.26 4.72
N ALA A 36 -30.50 -9.24 4.42
CA ALA A 36 -30.09 -10.63 4.29
C ALA A 36 -28.98 -10.83 3.27
N LYS A 37 -29.03 -10.15 2.11
CA LYS A 37 -27.96 -10.21 1.10
C LYS A 37 -26.65 -9.61 1.58
N VAL A 38 -26.66 -8.59 2.44
CA VAL A 38 -25.43 -8.01 3.01
C VAL A 38 -24.89 -8.87 4.13
N ASP A 39 -25.77 -9.44 4.96
CA ASP A 39 -25.41 -10.34 6.06
C ASP A 39 -24.84 -11.67 5.52
N ASP A 40 -25.38 -12.23 4.41
CA ASP A 40 -24.79 -13.36 3.70
C ASP A 40 -23.37 -13.10 3.20
N LEU A 41 -23.06 -11.85 2.88
CA LEU A 41 -21.72 -11.45 2.47
C LEU A 41 -20.75 -11.33 3.67
N GLU A 42 -21.23 -10.95 4.82
CA GLU A 42 -20.45 -10.98 6.07
C GLU A 42 -20.17 -12.41 6.50
N MET A 43 -21.14 -13.30 6.39
CA MET A 43 -20.99 -14.73 6.70
C MET A 43 -20.05 -15.46 5.75
N SER A 44 -20.07 -15.13 4.45
CA SER A 44 -19.14 -15.72 3.46
C SER A 44 -17.70 -15.26 3.62
N SER A 45 -17.45 -14.20 4.38
CA SER A 45 -16.11 -13.67 4.69
C SER A 45 -15.51 -14.18 6.00
N GLY A 46 -16.20 -15.06 6.73
CA GLY A 46 -15.65 -15.73 7.93
C GLY A 46 -15.40 -14.83 9.14
N ILE A 47 -15.85 -13.57 9.12
CA ILE A 47 -15.51 -12.60 10.16
C ILE A 47 -16.71 -12.29 11.04
N VAL A 48 -16.97 -13.18 12.01
CA VAL A 48 -17.76 -12.85 13.19
C VAL A 48 -16.88 -13.08 14.42
N HIS A 49 -15.96 -12.16 14.67
CA HIS A 49 -15.44 -11.97 16.02
C HIS A 49 -16.06 -10.70 16.59
N ALA A 50 -16.91 -10.89 17.61
CA ALA A 50 -17.44 -9.81 18.42
C ALA A 50 -16.25 -9.03 19.01
N LEU A 51 -16.09 -7.77 18.58
CA LEU A 51 -15.16 -6.86 19.24
C LEU A 51 -15.56 -6.71 20.71
N PRO A 52 -14.62 -6.75 21.65
CA PRO A 52 -14.93 -6.50 23.05
C PRO A 52 -15.60 -5.13 23.21
N PRO A 53 -16.55 -4.97 24.16
CA PRO A 53 -17.21 -3.71 24.38
C PRO A 53 -16.19 -2.62 24.73
N PRO A 54 -16.39 -1.37 24.27
CA PRO A 54 -15.49 -0.28 24.58
C PRO A 54 -15.39 -0.09 26.11
N PRO A 55 -14.20 0.25 26.64
CA PRO A 55 -14.05 0.51 28.04
C PRO A 55 -14.95 1.67 28.47
N PRO A 56 -15.52 1.65 29.69
CA PRO A 56 -16.39 2.70 30.17
C PRO A 56 -15.62 4.04 30.15
N LEU A 57 -16.26 5.07 29.60
CA LEU A 57 -15.75 6.43 29.60
C LEU A 57 -15.51 6.87 31.06
N MET A 58 -14.26 7.02 31.43
CA MET A 58 -13.91 7.64 32.71
C MET A 58 -14.41 9.09 32.69
N SER A 59 -15.30 9.41 33.62
CA SER A 59 -15.77 10.73 33.92
C SER A 59 -14.57 11.64 34.22
N SER A 60 -14.29 12.57 33.33
CA SER A 60 -13.30 13.61 33.56
C SER A 60 -13.76 14.55 34.67
N THR A 61 -13.10 14.43 35.81
CA THR A 61 -13.11 15.44 36.86
C THR A 61 -12.52 16.76 36.33
N THR A 62 -13.31 17.79 36.48
CA THR A 62 -13.00 19.19 36.24
C THR A 62 -11.70 19.61 36.94
N THR A 63 -10.76 20.19 36.19
CA THR A 63 -9.68 21.00 36.77
C THR A 63 -9.40 22.20 35.85
N GLU A 64 -9.84 23.33 36.34
CA GLU A 64 -9.22 24.66 36.36
C GLU A 64 -8.52 25.22 35.11
N SER A 65 -9.11 26.28 34.64
CA SER A 65 -8.73 27.19 33.55
C SER A 65 -7.50 28.03 33.88
N ALA A 66 -6.57 28.13 32.93
CA ALA A 66 -5.60 29.22 32.83
C ALA A 66 -5.61 29.82 31.41
N PRO A 67 -5.39 31.12 31.22
CA PRO A 67 -5.75 31.83 29.99
C PRO A 67 -4.64 31.78 28.92
N LEU A 68 -5.04 31.55 27.68
CA LEU A 68 -4.19 31.62 26.50
C LEU A 68 -4.11 33.04 25.96
N ALA A 69 -2.88 33.53 25.84
CA ALA A 69 -2.52 34.76 25.16
C ALA A 69 -2.70 34.62 23.63
N GLN A 70 -3.34 35.64 23.05
CA GLN A 70 -3.45 35.82 21.60
C GLN A 70 -2.11 36.21 20.99
N ALA A 71 -1.72 35.52 19.93
CA ALA A 71 -0.74 36.02 18.98
C ALA A 71 -1.36 35.95 17.56
N ALA A 72 -1.70 37.15 17.07
CA ALA A 72 -2.08 37.37 15.68
C ALA A 72 -0.83 37.35 14.79
N GLY A 73 -0.86 36.56 13.71
CA GLY A 73 0.11 36.56 12.65
C GLY A 73 -0.59 36.57 11.31
N ALA A 74 -0.61 37.74 10.68
CA ALA A 74 -1.08 37.94 9.32
C ALA A 74 -0.12 37.32 8.30
N SER A 75 -0.62 36.55 7.36
CA SER A 75 0.10 36.19 6.14
C SER A 75 -0.67 36.66 4.92
N THR A 76 -0.10 37.66 4.29
CA THR A 76 -0.47 38.25 3.00
C THR A 76 -0.20 37.26 1.86
N SER A 77 -1.23 36.98 1.09
CA SER A 77 -1.14 36.33 -0.21
C SER A 77 -0.75 37.36 -1.28
N ALA A 78 0.34 37.11 -1.98
CA ALA A 78 0.70 37.82 -3.22
C ALA A 78 0.48 36.88 -4.40
N SER A 79 -0.53 37.19 -5.20
CA SER A 79 -0.77 36.63 -6.53
C SER A 79 0.13 37.36 -7.53
N ALA A 80 0.95 36.64 -8.28
CA ALA A 80 1.65 37.15 -9.43
C ALA A 80 1.08 36.48 -10.69
N GLU A 81 0.28 37.24 -11.45
CA GLU A 81 -0.05 36.95 -12.84
C GLU A 81 1.19 37.14 -13.72
N THR A 82 1.52 36.13 -14.52
CA THR A 82 2.45 36.31 -15.65
C THR A 82 1.73 35.86 -16.92
N LYS A 83 1.50 36.86 -17.76
CA LYS A 83 0.97 36.75 -19.13
C LYS A 83 1.88 35.85 -19.99
N GLY A 84 1.26 34.95 -20.71
CA GLY A 84 1.89 34.23 -21.80
C GLY A 84 2.04 35.06 -23.06
N GLU A 85 3.18 34.93 -23.68
CA GLU A 85 3.41 35.30 -25.08
C GLU A 85 4.00 34.10 -25.80
N SER A 86 3.27 33.65 -26.82
CA SER A 86 3.73 32.63 -27.77
C SER A 86 4.57 33.32 -28.86
N PRO A 87 5.71 32.79 -29.26
CA PRO A 87 6.33 33.20 -30.50
C PRO A 87 5.96 32.23 -31.62
N THR A 88 5.54 32.85 -32.69
CA THR A 88 5.23 32.42 -34.03
C THR A 88 6.33 31.59 -34.70
N ARG A 89 5.86 30.63 -35.43
CA ARG A 89 6.48 29.83 -36.48
C ARG A 89 7.07 30.70 -37.57
N ASN A 90 8.39 30.58 -37.88
CA ASN A 90 8.98 31.04 -39.14
C ASN A 90 9.83 29.95 -39.78
N ASP A 91 9.42 29.67 -40.94
CA ASP A 91 9.98 29.21 -42.22
C ASP A 91 11.45 28.76 -42.26
N ALA A 92 11.63 27.55 -42.75
CA ALA A 92 12.85 27.00 -43.27
C ALA A 92 13.17 27.56 -44.65
N PRO A 93 14.45 27.85 -44.98
CA PRO A 93 14.87 27.87 -46.37
C PRO A 93 15.66 26.59 -46.73
N SER A 94 15.32 26.11 -47.91
CA SER A 94 15.88 25.03 -48.70
C SER A 94 17.41 25.18 -48.94
N ALA A 95 18.10 24.04 -48.85
CA ALA A 95 19.52 23.88 -49.19
C ALA A 95 19.70 23.83 -50.73
N PRO A 96 20.79 24.37 -51.26
CA PRO A 96 21.28 24.03 -52.60
C PRO A 96 22.31 22.89 -52.54
N ALA A 97 22.18 21.97 -53.49
CA ALA A 97 23.15 20.94 -53.81
C ALA A 97 24.46 21.57 -54.32
N GLY A 98 25.59 21.14 -53.82
CA GLY A 98 26.88 21.59 -54.30
C GLY A 98 28.02 20.69 -53.80
N ASP A 99 28.59 20.00 -54.74
CA ASP A 99 29.98 19.51 -54.85
C ASP A 99 30.63 18.65 -53.75
N VAL A 100 30.77 17.39 -54.13
CA VAL A 100 31.73 16.43 -53.55
C VAL A 100 33.15 16.87 -53.91
N GLN A 101 33.80 17.61 -53.02
CA GLN A 101 35.26 17.80 -53.07
C GLN A 101 35.95 16.65 -52.28
N GLN A 102 36.73 15.88 -53.00
CA GLN A 102 37.71 14.94 -52.45
C GLN A 102 38.62 15.66 -51.45
N VAL A 103 38.45 15.38 -50.17
CA VAL A 103 39.38 15.80 -49.12
C VAL A 103 40.58 14.85 -49.17
N ALA A 104 41.70 15.36 -49.65
CA ALA A 104 43.00 14.71 -49.56
C ALA A 104 43.31 14.37 -48.09
N PHE A 105 43.78 13.14 -47.86
CA PHE A 105 44.34 12.73 -46.58
C PHE A 105 45.59 13.58 -46.26
N ALA A 106 45.38 14.66 -45.52
CA ALA A 106 46.49 15.35 -44.89
C ALA A 106 47.05 14.45 -43.78
N GLN A 107 48.33 14.23 -43.79
CA GLN A 107 49.11 13.58 -42.76
C GLN A 107 48.70 14.11 -41.39
N VAL A 108 48.18 13.20 -40.54
CA VAL A 108 47.93 13.49 -39.12
C VAL A 108 49.31 13.64 -38.48
N ASP A 109 49.80 14.86 -38.44
CA ASP A 109 50.92 15.20 -37.58
C ASP A 109 50.55 14.82 -36.13
N GLN A 110 51.43 14.09 -35.52
CA GLN A 110 51.33 13.60 -34.14
C GLN A 110 51.18 14.80 -33.20
N MET A 111 49.96 15.21 -32.91
CA MET A 111 49.72 16.05 -31.75
C MET A 111 50.08 15.24 -30.50
N PRO A 112 50.97 15.73 -29.64
CA PRO A 112 51.20 15.09 -28.37
C PRO A 112 49.86 15.13 -27.60
N GLN A 113 49.24 13.96 -27.42
CA GLN A 113 48.09 13.85 -26.53
C GLN A 113 48.54 14.28 -25.13
N ARG A 114 48.41 15.57 -24.84
CA ARG A 114 48.44 16.06 -23.45
C ARG A 114 47.32 15.33 -22.72
N ARG A 115 47.68 14.21 -22.07
CA ARG A 115 46.80 13.56 -21.07
C ARG A 115 46.46 14.67 -20.08
N GLN A 116 45.24 15.19 -20.14
CA GLN A 116 44.76 16.18 -19.20
C GLN A 116 44.73 15.48 -17.83
N ARG A 117 45.72 15.79 -17.00
CA ARG A 117 45.67 15.42 -15.58
C ARG A 117 44.49 16.16 -14.96
N LEU A 118 43.64 15.46 -14.24
CA LEU A 118 42.59 16.08 -13.43
C LEU A 118 43.30 17.04 -12.45
N LEU A 119 43.04 18.36 -12.55
CA LEU A 119 43.56 19.36 -11.61
C LEU A 119 42.76 19.20 -10.30
N ILE A 120 43.41 18.64 -9.29
CA ILE A 120 42.85 18.51 -7.95
C ILE A 120 42.99 19.87 -7.26
N PRO A 121 41.90 20.53 -6.83
CA PRO A 121 41.97 21.78 -6.08
C PRO A 121 42.77 21.60 -4.79
N PRO A 122 43.69 22.56 -4.44
CA PRO A 122 44.57 22.40 -3.28
C PRO A 122 43.85 22.37 -1.91
N GLY A 123 42.57 22.71 -1.86
CA GLY A 123 41.74 22.65 -0.64
C GLY A 123 41.08 21.32 -0.37
N LEU A 124 41.19 20.34 -1.28
CA LEU A 124 40.60 18.99 -1.03
C LEU A 124 41.46 18.18 -0.05
N PRO A 125 40.86 17.45 0.88
CA PRO A 125 41.60 16.55 1.75
C PRO A 125 42.38 15.52 0.93
N GLY A 126 43.69 15.43 1.15
CA GLY A 126 44.58 14.53 0.42
C GLY A 126 45.22 15.12 -0.84
N ALA A 127 44.88 16.34 -1.26
CA ALA A 127 45.50 17.00 -2.44
C ALA A 127 47.02 17.15 -2.35
N ASN A 128 47.56 17.33 -1.15
CA ASN A 128 48.98 17.50 -0.86
C ASN A 128 49.60 16.25 -0.22
N SER A 129 49.01 15.06 -0.41
CA SER A 129 49.56 13.82 0.13
C SER A 129 50.93 13.53 -0.57
N PRO A 130 51.97 13.16 0.20
CA PRO A 130 53.26 12.77 -0.38
C PRO A 130 53.13 11.49 -1.19
N GLU A 131 54.07 11.24 -2.08
CA GLU A 131 54.17 9.98 -2.81
C GLU A 131 54.35 8.81 -1.86
N ILE A 132 53.70 7.68 -2.18
CA ILE A 132 53.69 6.51 -1.32
C ILE A 132 54.98 5.71 -1.58
N GLU A 133 56.02 5.95 -0.76
CA GLU A 133 57.25 5.19 -0.76
C GLU A 133 57.21 4.15 0.38
N ILE A 134 57.39 2.87 0.04
CA ILE A 134 57.38 1.78 1.01
C ILE A 134 58.80 1.59 1.57
N PRO A 135 59.04 1.79 2.89
CA PRO A 135 60.36 1.63 3.50
C PRO A 135 60.91 0.21 3.34
N ASP A 136 62.24 0.09 3.20
CA ASP A 136 62.91 -1.21 3.07
C ASP A 136 63.12 -1.89 4.43
N ASP A 137 63.32 -1.12 5.52
CA ASP A 137 63.47 -1.67 6.87
C ASP A 137 62.12 -2.32 7.36
N PRO A 138 62.16 -3.57 7.81
CA PRO A 138 60.94 -4.29 8.25
C PRO A 138 60.20 -3.61 9.38
N LYS A 139 60.88 -2.97 10.35
CA LYS A 139 60.29 -2.31 11.50
C LYS A 139 59.63 -0.98 11.13
N GLU A 140 60.29 -0.20 10.27
CA GLU A 140 59.74 1.05 9.76
C GLU A 140 58.57 0.79 8.84
N ARG A 141 58.67 -0.26 8.00
CA ARG A 141 57.59 -0.72 7.13
C ARG A 141 56.33 -1.05 7.94
N GLN A 142 56.44 -1.80 9.02
CA GLN A 142 55.31 -2.15 9.88
C GLN A 142 54.60 -0.88 10.42
N ARG A 143 55.36 0.06 10.98
CA ARG A 143 54.82 1.32 11.50
C ARG A 143 54.18 2.18 10.42
N TYR A 144 54.77 2.17 9.22
CA TYR A 144 54.25 2.90 8.07
C TYR A 144 52.92 2.31 7.60
N PHE A 145 52.81 0.97 7.54
CA PHE A 145 51.60 0.27 7.17
C PHE A 145 50.47 0.50 8.20
N ASP A 146 50.76 0.42 9.50
CA ASP A 146 49.78 0.65 10.55
C ASP A 146 49.20 2.08 10.50
N LYS A 147 50.01 3.05 10.07
CA LYS A 147 49.59 4.44 9.92
C LYS A 147 48.83 4.69 8.61
N LEU A 148 49.29 4.11 7.49
CA LEU A 148 48.77 4.41 6.15
C LEU A 148 47.52 3.56 5.83
N TYR A 149 47.47 2.32 6.31
CA TYR A 149 46.41 1.36 6.05
C TYR A 149 45.76 0.88 7.38
N PRO A 150 45.17 1.78 8.16
CA PRO A 150 44.54 1.39 9.41
C PRO A 150 43.37 0.44 9.15
N PRO A 151 43.12 -0.49 10.05
CA PRO A 151 41.96 -1.38 9.96
C PRO A 151 40.67 -0.56 9.93
N VAL A 152 39.68 -1.05 9.20
CA VAL A 152 38.38 -0.38 9.14
C VAL A 152 37.65 -0.62 10.49
N PRO A 153 37.12 0.44 11.12
CA PRO A 153 36.40 0.27 12.39
C PRO A 153 35.18 -0.64 12.20
N ASN A 154 34.99 -1.60 13.10
CA ASN A 154 33.86 -2.48 13.08
C ASN A 154 32.53 -1.72 13.24
N LEU A 155 31.49 -2.17 12.54
CA LEU A 155 30.14 -1.68 12.75
C LEU A 155 29.58 -2.27 14.07
N PRO A 156 28.79 -1.49 14.81
CA PRO A 156 28.08 -2.05 15.96
C PRO A 156 27.20 -3.21 15.45
N PRO A 157 27.10 -4.30 16.24
CA PRO A 157 26.23 -5.41 15.87
C PRO A 157 24.80 -4.93 15.74
N MET A 158 24.08 -5.45 14.75
CA MET A 158 22.64 -5.21 14.63
C MET A 158 21.94 -5.86 15.83
N LEU A 159 21.00 -5.15 16.44
CA LEU A 159 20.12 -5.74 17.45
C LEU A 159 19.35 -6.89 16.76
N LYS A 160 19.36 -8.05 17.38
CA LYS A 160 18.56 -9.16 16.86
C LYS A 160 17.08 -8.83 17.08
N PRO A 161 16.22 -9.02 16.08
CA PRO A 161 14.80 -8.88 16.27
C PRO A 161 14.32 -9.74 17.44
N ALA A 162 13.38 -9.25 18.23
CA ALA A 162 12.79 -10.01 19.32
C ALA A 162 12.00 -11.22 18.75
N PRO A 163 11.95 -12.34 19.47
CA PRO A 163 11.04 -13.43 19.09
C PRO A 163 9.59 -12.94 19.18
N GLY A 164 8.69 -13.52 18.39
CA GLY A 164 7.28 -13.19 18.44
C GLY A 164 6.61 -13.53 19.76
N PRO A 165 5.34 -13.14 19.98
CA PRO A 165 4.63 -13.26 21.26
C PRO A 165 4.60 -14.69 21.84
N GLU A 166 4.59 -15.71 20.99
CA GLU A 166 4.58 -17.12 21.38
C GLU A 166 5.95 -17.80 21.16
N GLY A 167 7.01 -17.02 20.97
CA GLY A 167 8.36 -17.51 20.73
C GLY A 167 8.63 -17.97 19.29
N HIS A 168 7.66 -17.80 18.38
CA HIS A 168 7.84 -18.04 16.94
C HIS A 168 7.82 -16.73 16.13
N PRO A 169 8.42 -16.70 14.94
CA PRO A 169 8.37 -15.54 14.07
C PRO A 169 6.93 -15.19 13.65
N LEU A 170 6.58 -13.89 13.60
CA LEU A 170 5.24 -13.42 13.23
C LEU A 170 4.93 -13.69 11.76
N THR A 171 3.80 -14.33 11.53
CA THR A 171 3.27 -14.62 10.19
C THR A 171 2.50 -13.43 9.63
N LEU A 172 2.31 -13.40 8.30
CA LEU A 172 1.49 -12.37 7.65
C LEU A 172 0.04 -12.40 8.15
N ALA A 173 -0.52 -13.59 8.39
CA ALA A 173 -1.89 -13.74 8.90
C ALA A 173 -2.05 -13.15 10.32
N GLU A 174 -1.11 -13.40 11.21
CA GLU A 174 -1.10 -12.81 12.56
C GLU A 174 -0.97 -11.28 12.52
N LEU A 175 -0.13 -10.74 11.62
CA LEU A 175 -0.02 -9.29 11.43
C LEU A 175 -1.33 -8.68 10.93
N GLN A 176 -2.05 -9.37 10.02
CA GLN A 176 -3.37 -8.93 9.56
C GLN A 176 -4.39 -8.94 10.71
N GLN A 177 -4.40 -9.96 11.56
CA GLN A 177 -5.28 -10.02 12.75
C GLN A 177 -4.95 -8.93 13.77
N LEU A 178 -3.65 -8.67 14.02
CA LEU A 178 -3.24 -7.55 14.86
C LEU A 178 -3.73 -6.21 14.29
N GLY A 179 -3.57 -6.00 12.97
CA GLY A 179 -4.08 -4.81 12.29
C GLY A 179 -5.60 -4.68 12.41
N GLU A 180 -6.38 -5.76 12.29
CA GLU A 180 -7.82 -5.73 12.48
C GLU A 180 -8.23 -5.32 13.90
N THR A 181 -7.46 -5.77 14.90
CA THR A 181 -7.76 -5.50 16.30
C THR A 181 -7.36 -4.08 16.73
N TYR A 182 -6.20 -3.60 16.29
CA TYR A 182 -5.61 -2.38 16.82
C TYR A 182 -5.72 -1.18 15.88
N SER A 183 -5.92 -1.37 14.57
CA SER A 183 -5.95 -0.27 13.59
C SER A 183 -7.01 0.78 13.91
N PRO A 184 -6.62 2.06 14.04
CA PRO A 184 -7.56 3.15 14.25
C PRO A 184 -8.53 3.35 13.08
N ALA A 185 -8.11 3.04 11.85
CA ALA A 185 -8.94 3.19 10.65
C ALA A 185 -10.15 2.24 10.69
N ILE A 186 -9.97 0.99 11.13
CA ILE A 186 -11.06 0.02 11.28
C ILE A 186 -12.00 0.43 12.42
N LYS A 187 -11.44 0.87 13.56
CA LYS A 187 -12.26 1.37 14.69
C LYS A 187 -13.11 2.56 14.29
N ASN A 188 -12.55 3.49 13.52
CA ASN A 188 -13.29 4.64 12.98
C ASN A 188 -14.41 4.21 12.02
N ALA A 189 -14.12 3.29 11.09
CA ALA A 189 -15.12 2.78 10.15
C ALA A 189 -16.24 2.01 10.90
N TYR A 190 -15.91 1.25 11.94
CA TYR A 190 -16.90 0.59 12.78
C TYR A 190 -17.79 1.62 13.51
N ALA A 191 -17.21 2.66 14.11
CA ALA A 191 -17.97 3.72 14.74
C ALA A 191 -18.92 4.43 13.75
N ALA A 192 -18.49 4.60 12.49
CA ALA A 192 -19.33 5.16 11.44
C ALA A 192 -20.55 4.25 11.11
N VAL A 193 -20.39 2.93 11.17
CA VAL A 193 -21.53 1.99 11.00
C VAL A 193 -22.53 2.16 12.15
N GLU A 194 -22.06 2.22 13.40
CA GLU A 194 -22.94 2.39 14.56
C GLU A 194 -23.64 3.76 14.54
N ALA A 195 -22.92 4.82 14.14
CA ALA A 195 -23.51 6.16 13.95
C ALA A 195 -24.61 6.15 12.86
N ALA A 196 -24.38 5.49 11.74
CA ALA A 196 -25.40 5.36 10.68
C ALA A 196 -26.62 4.55 11.14
N LYS A 197 -26.43 3.49 11.95
CA LYS A 197 -27.54 2.74 12.55
C LYS A 197 -28.37 3.61 13.47
N ALA A 198 -27.72 4.39 14.34
CA ALA A 198 -28.41 5.32 15.24
C ALA A 198 -29.21 6.37 14.46
N GLN A 199 -28.63 6.94 13.39
CA GLN A 199 -29.32 7.88 12.52
C GLN A 199 -30.52 7.25 11.81
N ALA A 200 -30.40 6.00 11.32
CA ALA A 200 -31.52 5.29 10.68
C ALA A 200 -32.64 5.00 11.67
N TYR A 201 -32.33 4.74 12.92
CA TYR A 201 -33.32 4.63 13.99
C TYR A 201 -34.02 5.95 14.25
N ASP A 202 -33.30 7.03 14.43
CA ASP A 202 -33.82 8.36 14.76
C ASP A 202 -34.77 8.90 13.66
N VAL A 203 -34.36 8.77 12.39
CA VAL A 203 -35.18 9.21 11.23
C VAL A 203 -36.54 8.49 11.14
N GLY A 204 -36.63 7.26 11.66
CA GLY A 204 -37.87 6.48 11.71
C GLY A 204 -38.81 6.85 12.86
N MET A 205 -38.38 7.68 13.80
CA MET A 205 -39.17 8.03 14.97
C MET A 205 -40.20 9.14 14.67
N TYR A 206 -41.35 9.04 15.34
CA TYR A 206 -42.33 10.10 15.30
C TYR A 206 -41.83 11.35 16.04
N PRO A 207 -42.18 12.57 15.56
CA PRO A 207 -41.89 13.78 16.30
C PRO A 207 -42.48 13.74 17.69
N ASN A 208 -41.78 14.28 18.69
CA ASN A 208 -42.29 14.35 20.04
C ASN A 208 -43.50 15.24 20.13
N PRO A 209 -44.47 14.95 21.03
CA PRO A 209 -45.59 15.83 21.30
C PRO A 209 -45.10 17.17 21.88
N ILE A 210 -45.72 18.24 21.45
CA ILE A 210 -45.49 19.57 22.00
C ILE A 210 -46.50 19.75 23.14
N VAL A 211 -46.01 20.02 24.36
CA VAL A 211 -46.81 20.38 25.50
C VAL A 211 -46.57 21.87 25.79
N ALA A 212 -47.63 22.65 25.81
CA ALA A 212 -47.49 24.09 26.06
C ALA A 212 -48.65 24.59 26.96
N PHE A 213 -48.37 25.69 27.60
CA PHE A 213 -49.37 26.49 28.32
C PHE A 213 -49.77 27.67 27.44
N GLU A 214 -51.06 27.94 27.34
CA GLU A 214 -51.63 29.02 26.58
C GLU A 214 -52.55 29.84 27.51
N HIS A 215 -52.49 31.14 27.40
CA HIS A 215 -53.37 32.02 28.10
C HIS A 215 -53.94 33.07 27.15
N ASP A 216 -55.13 32.81 26.65
CA ASP A 216 -55.84 33.78 25.81
C ASP A 216 -56.49 34.85 26.67
N THR A 217 -56.13 36.10 26.44
CA THR A 217 -56.71 37.24 27.10
C THR A 217 -57.79 37.85 26.22
N VAL A 218 -58.95 38.11 26.80
CA VAL A 218 -60.01 38.85 26.15
C VAL A 218 -59.90 40.31 26.56
N GLU A 219 -60.27 41.25 25.70
CA GLU A 219 -60.00 42.67 25.65
C GLU A 219 -60.37 43.48 26.93
N THR A 220 -61.04 42.91 27.91
CA THR A 220 -61.64 43.61 29.02
C THR A 220 -61.28 43.15 30.43
N GLY A 221 -60.05 42.61 30.65
CA GLY A 221 -59.64 42.37 32.05
C GLY A 221 -58.75 41.15 32.23
N PRO A 222 -58.31 40.78 33.45
CA PRO A 222 -57.46 39.64 33.75
C PRO A 222 -58.16 38.32 33.61
N ALA A 223 -59.41 38.29 33.22
CA ALA A 223 -60.18 37.11 32.91
C ALA A 223 -59.87 36.67 31.49
N GLY A 224 -59.36 35.50 31.35
CA GLY A 224 -59.04 34.90 30.06
C GLY A 224 -59.27 33.37 30.07
N TYR A 225 -58.68 32.71 29.16
CA TYR A 225 -58.75 31.25 29.06
C TYR A 225 -57.36 30.61 29.33
N PRO A 226 -56.88 30.58 30.57
CA PRO A 226 -55.66 29.89 30.90
C PRO A 226 -55.86 28.38 30.69
N GLY A 227 -54.95 27.76 29.96
CA GLY A 227 -55.06 26.33 29.66
C GLY A 227 -53.72 25.73 29.28
N GLY A 228 -53.72 24.42 29.12
CA GLY A 228 -52.59 23.71 28.57
C GLY A 228 -53.05 22.86 27.39
N TYR A 229 -52.18 22.71 26.42
CA TYR A 229 -52.44 21.83 25.28
C TYR A 229 -51.32 20.86 25.02
N ILE A 230 -51.70 19.72 24.42
CA ILE A 230 -50.79 18.76 23.84
C ILE A 230 -51.06 18.72 22.34
N ASN A 231 -50.00 18.91 21.55
CA ASN A 231 -50.07 18.84 20.09
C ASN A 231 -49.16 17.73 19.58
N GLN A 232 -49.74 16.80 18.83
CA GLN A 232 -49.02 15.68 18.20
C GLN A 232 -49.15 15.77 16.68
N LEU A 233 -48.01 15.84 16.01
CA LEU A 233 -47.95 15.75 14.56
C LEU A 233 -47.81 14.30 14.11
N ILE A 234 -48.75 13.78 13.33
CA ILE A 234 -48.75 12.45 12.75
C ILE A 234 -48.26 12.54 11.30
N LYS A 235 -47.10 11.98 11.02
CA LYS A 235 -46.57 11.86 9.68
C LYS A 235 -47.37 10.82 8.91
N THR A 236 -47.99 11.21 7.82
CA THR A 236 -48.84 10.36 6.99
C THR A 236 -48.12 9.77 5.76
N GLY A 237 -48.76 8.87 5.04
CA GLY A 237 -48.29 8.37 3.76
C GLY A 237 -47.01 7.51 3.80
N GLY A 238 -46.60 7.03 4.99
CA GLY A 238 -45.38 6.23 5.14
C GLY A 238 -44.08 7.06 4.98
N LYS A 239 -44.14 8.37 5.19
CA LYS A 239 -42.96 9.27 5.08
C LYS A 239 -41.80 8.81 5.96
N LEU A 240 -42.09 8.45 7.22
CA LEU A 240 -41.05 7.99 8.16
C LEU A 240 -40.42 6.66 7.71
N THR A 241 -41.24 5.73 7.24
CA THR A 241 -40.76 4.43 6.77
C THR A 241 -39.85 4.57 5.55
N VAL A 242 -40.24 5.44 4.57
CA VAL A 242 -39.40 5.69 3.39
C VAL A 242 -38.12 6.44 3.75
N ALA A 243 -38.20 7.41 4.66
CA ALA A 243 -37.03 8.13 5.17
C ALA A 243 -36.08 7.18 5.90
N GLN A 244 -36.60 6.29 6.74
CA GLN A 244 -35.83 5.24 7.42
C GLN A 244 -35.20 4.27 6.42
N ALA A 245 -35.90 3.87 5.35
CA ALA A 245 -35.36 3.04 4.30
C ALA A 245 -34.20 3.73 3.57
N ALA A 246 -34.30 5.02 3.27
CA ALA A 246 -33.20 5.79 2.71
C ALA A 246 -31.98 5.85 3.65
N ALA A 247 -32.19 6.10 4.95
CA ALA A 247 -31.14 6.11 5.97
C ALA A 247 -30.54 4.70 6.19
N THR A 248 -31.33 3.64 6.03
CA THR A 248 -30.82 2.25 6.08
C THR A 248 -29.85 1.98 4.92
N MET A 249 -30.01 2.61 3.76
CA MET A 249 -29.01 2.52 2.68
C MET A 249 -27.67 3.16 3.08
N ASP A 250 -27.67 4.17 3.95
CA ASP A 250 -26.44 4.72 4.51
C ASP A 250 -25.76 3.73 5.47
N VAL A 251 -26.53 2.93 6.22
CA VAL A 251 -25.95 1.83 7.02
C VAL A 251 -25.25 0.82 6.12
N PHE A 252 -25.85 0.44 4.98
CA PHE A 252 -25.21 -0.47 4.04
C PHE A 252 -23.94 0.13 3.42
N ASN A 253 -23.97 1.42 3.07
CA ASN A 253 -22.79 2.11 2.58
C ASN A 253 -21.68 2.17 3.65
N ALA A 254 -22.03 2.40 4.91
CA ALA A 254 -21.08 2.37 6.02
C ALA A 254 -20.48 0.97 6.25
N LYS A 255 -21.29 -0.10 6.16
CA LYS A 255 -20.79 -1.48 6.19
C LYS A 255 -19.84 -1.79 5.04
N LEU A 256 -20.15 -1.34 3.81
CA LEU A 256 -19.26 -1.49 2.65
C LEU A 256 -17.97 -0.68 2.82
N ALA A 257 -18.04 0.52 3.42
CA ALA A 257 -16.87 1.32 3.76
C ALA A 257 -15.99 0.64 4.81
N LEU A 258 -16.59 -0.03 5.82
CA LEU A 258 -15.85 -0.84 6.79
C LEU A 258 -15.13 -2.01 6.11
N ARG A 259 -15.80 -2.72 5.19
CA ARG A 259 -15.18 -3.79 4.41
C ARG A 259 -14.00 -3.26 3.56
N LYS A 260 -14.18 -2.11 2.93
CA LYS A 260 -13.11 -1.43 2.17
C LYS A 260 -11.94 -1.07 3.09
N ALA A 261 -12.20 -0.48 4.25
CA ALA A 261 -11.16 -0.13 5.22
C ALA A 261 -10.36 -1.35 5.69
N LYS A 262 -11.01 -2.51 5.87
CA LYS A 262 -10.31 -3.78 6.15
C LYS A 262 -9.42 -4.22 4.99
N ALA A 263 -9.92 -4.22 3.75
CA ALA A 263 -9.17 -4.58 2.57
C ALA A 263 -7.96 -3.65 2.35
N ASP A 264 -8.14 -2.34 2.55
CA ASP A 264 -7.08 -1.34 2.45
C ASP A 264 -6.02 -1.56 3.54
N MET A 265 -6.43 -1.88 4.77
CA MET A 265 -5.50 -2.22 5.86
C MET A 265 -4.71 -3.49 5.54
N TRP A 266 -5.35 -4.57 5.08
CA TRP A 266 -4.64 -5.78 4.67
C TRP A 266 -3.62 -5.50 3.57
N THR A 267 -3.97 -4.65 2.61
CA THR A 267 -3.08 -4.23 1.52
C THR A 267 -1.86 -3.49 2.06
N GLN A 268 -2.06 -2.55 2.98
CA GLN A 268 -0.95 -1.80 3.60
C GLN A 268 -0.06 -2.71 4.45
N VAL A 269 -0.66 -3.63 5.24
CA VAL A 269 0.10 -4.61 6.04
C VAL A 269 0.94 -5.50 5.13
N ARG A 270 0.38 -6.04 4.04
CA ARG A 270 1.09 -6.87 3.07
C ARG A 270 2.23 -6.12 2.40
N SER A 271 1.96 -4.90 1.94
CA SER A 271 2.97 -4.04 1.31
C SER A 271 4.14 -3.77 2.25
N ASN A 272 3.85 -3.37 3.49
CA ASN A 272 4.87 -3.08 4.49
C ASN A 272 5.60 -4.35 4.97
N TYR A 273 4.90 -5.49 5.08
CA TYR A 273 5.51 -6.79 5.38
C TYR A 273 6.57 -7.17 4.34
N PHE A 274 6.23 -7.11 3.04
CA PHE A 274 7.21 -7.39 1.99
C PHE A 274 8.33 -6.35 1.95
N ALA A 275 8.06 -5.08 2.23
CA ALA A 275 9.09 -4.04 2.33
C ALA A 275 10.10 -4.34 3.45
N VAL A 276 9.65 -4.84 4.61
CA VAL A 276 10.54 -5.27 5.70
C VAL A 276 11.38 -6.48 5.29
N LEU A 277 10.79 -7.48 4.60
CA LEU A 277 11.53 -8.65 4.11
C LEU A 277 12.59 -8.26 3.07
N VAL A 278 12.28 -7.34 2.15
CA VAL A 278 13.24 -6.79 1.16
C VAL A 278 14.38 -6.09 1.87
N ALA A 279 14.08 -5.24 2.84
CA ALA A 279 15.09 -4.51 3.61
C ALA A 279 16.00 -5.46 4.40
N LEU A 280 15.42 -6.49 5.04
CA LEU A 280 16.20 -7.52 5.76
C LEU A 280 17.13 -8.29 4.82
N GLN A 281 16.64 -8.66 3.63
CA GLN A 281 17.47 -9.34 2.64
C GLN A 281 18.58 -8.43 2.10
N SER A 282 18.30 -7.14 1.92
CA SER A 282 19.30 -6.14 1.53
C SER A 282 20.41 -6.01 2.57
N ILE A 283 20.10 -6.07 3.88
CA ILE A 283 21.11 -6.08 4.95
C ILE A 283 22.03 -7.29 4.78
N ARG A 284 21.47 -8.50 4.63
CA ARG A 284 22.23 -9.74 4.48
C ARG A 284 23.21 -9.69 3.29
N ILE A 285 22.76 -9.15 2.16
CA ILE A 285 23.59 -8.99 0.96
C ILE A 285 24.72 -8.00 1.23
N ASN A 286 24.40 -6.82 1.76
CA ASN A 286 25.40 -5.79 2.03
C ASN A 286 26.42 -6.22 3.10
N GLU A 287 25.99 -6.98 4.12
CA GLU A 287 26.91 -7.57 5.10
C GLU A 287 27.87 -8.59 4.47
N ALA A 288 27.38 -9.41 3.54
CA ALA A 288 28.24 -10.34 2.81
C ALA A 288 29.24 -9.60 1.89
N LEU A 289 28.79 -8.58 1.19
CA LEU A 289 29.65 -7.74 0.35
C LEU A 289 30.70 -6.97 1.16
N PHE A 290 30.32 -6.47 2.34
CA PHE A 290 31.24 -5.80 3.24
C PHE A 290 32.33 -6.73 3.76
N LYS A 291 31.97 -7.91 4.26
CA LYS A 291 32.94 -8.91 4.73
C LYS A 291 33.93 -9.28 3.63
N PHE A 292 33.41 -9.46 2.42
CA PHE A 292 34.28 -9.73 1.29
C PHE A 292 35.24 -8.57 0.98
N ALA A 293 34.74 -7.33 0.95
CA ALA A 293 35.58 -6.15 0.71
C ALA A 293 36.65 -5.99 1.81
N GLU A 294 36.32 -6.35 3.06
CA GLU A 294 37.24 -6.33 4.19
C GLU A 294 38.35 -7.38 4.04
N GLU A 295 37.99 -8.63 3.71
CA GLU A 295 38.97 -9.70 3.41
C GLU A 295 39.88 -9.30 2.25
N LEU A 296 39.31 -8.67 1.20
CA LEU A 296 40.07 -8.16 0.06
C LEU A 296 41.08 -7.09 0.49
N TYR A 297 40.67 -6.17 1.35
CA TYR A 297 41.54 -5.13 1.89
C TYR A 297 42.71 -5.69 2.66
N GLU A 298 42.49 -6.71 3.49
CA GLU A 298 43.53 -7.43 4.23
C GLU A 298 44.52 -8.09 3.28
N VAL A 299 44.05 -8.86 2.27
CA VAL A 299 44.89 -9.53 1.30
C VAL A 299 45.72 -8.51 0.49
N GLN A 300 45.09 -7.41 0.03
CA GLN A 300 45.79 -6.40 -0.75
C GLN A 300 46.85 -5.64 0.09
N THR A 301 46.57 -5.43 1.37
CA THR A 301 47.51 -4.84 2.30
C THR A 301 48.73 -5.76 2.51
N ASP A 302 48.50 -7.08 2.63
CA ASP A 302 49.58 -8.06 2.77
C ASP A 302 50.41 -8.17 1.48
N LEU A 303 49.79 -8.21 0.30
CA LEU A 303 50.52 -8.20 -0.98
C LEU A 303 51.39 -6.98 -1.12
N THR A 304 50.91 -5.81 -0.72
CA THR A 304 51.70 -4.57 -0.74
C THR A 304 52.83 -4.62 0.28
N ARG A 305 52.64 -5.24 1.45
CA ARG A 305 53.67 -5.44 2.46
C ARG A 305 54.84 -6.28 1.95
N PHE A 306 54.55 -7.26 1.08
CA PHE A 306 55.55 -8.10 0.44
C PHE A 306 56.07 -7.51 -0.89
N LYS A 307 55.75 -6.26 -1.20
CA LYS A 307 56.13 -5.56 -2.46
C LYS A 307 55.61 -6.27 -3.74
N ALA A 308 54.58 -7.09 -3.60
CA ALA A 308 53.89 -7.79 -4.71
C ALA A 308 52.80 -6.94 -5.36
N ALA A 309 52.41 -5.82 -4.71
CA ALA A 309 51.40 -4.88 -5.21
C ALA A 309 51.84 -3.42 -4.97
N ALA A 310 51.26 -2.50 -5.75
CA ALA A 310 51.57 -1.07 -5.63
C ALA A 310 50.97 -0.43 -4.39
N GLY A 311 51.63 0.56 -3.78
CA GLY A 311 51.20 1.20 -2.54
C GLY A 311 49.82 1.87 -2.58
N TYR A 312 49.32 2.27 -3.73
CA TYR A 312 48.00 2.88 -3.88
C TYR A 312 46.85 1.87 -3.92
N GLU A 313 47.11 0.58 -4.23
CA GLU A 313 46.08 -0.43 -4.43
C GLU A 313 45.27 -0.70 -3.15
N PRO A 314 45.85 -0.86 -1.93
CA PRO A 314 45.07 -1.03 -0.71
C PRO A 314 44.16 0.18 -0.42
N MET A 315 44.57 1.42 -0.82
CA MET A 315 43.73 2.59 -0.63
C MET A 315 42.48 2.54 -1.53
N GLN A 316 42.61 2.06 -2.78
CA GLN A 316 41.44 1.86 -3.64
C GLN A 316 40.47 0.88 -3.03
N VAL A 317 40.97 -0.27 -2.54
CA VAL A 317 40.13 -1.27 -1.88
C VAL A 317 39.48 -0.71 -0.61
N ARG A 318 40.23 0.09 0.18
CA ARG A 318 39.69 0.76 1.37
C ARG A 318 38.50 1.67 1.06
N VAL A 319 38.54 2.44 -0.01
CA VAL A 319 37.41 3.26 -0.45
C VAL A 319 36.17 2.39 -0.66
N LEU A 320 36.34 1.19 -1.23
CA LEU A 320 35.24 0.26 -1.50
C LEU A 320 34.70 -0.37 -0.21
N VAL A 321 35.56 -0.71 0.76
CA VAL A 321 35.12 -1.16 2.09
C VAL A 321 34.30 -0.08 2.79
N LEU A 322 34.73 1.18 2.71
CA LEU A 322 33.98 2.30 3.27
C LEU A 322 32.63 2.50 2.57
N GLN A 323 32.58 2.31 1.24
CA GLN A 323 31.33 2.35 0.48
C GLN A 323 30.40 1.19 0.88
N ALA A 324 30.92 -0.03 0.99
CA ALA A 324 30.14 -1.18 1.43
C ALA A 324 29.60 -0.98 2.86
N ARG A 325 30.40 -0.37 3.74
CA ARG A 325 29.98 0.02 5.09
C ARG A 325 28.81 1.02 5.07
N LEU A 326 28.90 2.03 4.22
CA LEU A 326 27.83 3.01 4.05
C LEU A 326 26.53 2.33 3.58
N ASN A 327 26.64 1.40 2.63
CA ASN A 327 25.50 0.63 2.13
C ASN A 327 24.82 -0.21 3.24
N ILE A 328 25.59 -0.80 4.17
CA ILE A 328 25.03 -1.50 5.33
C ILE A 328 24.26 -0.52 6.24
N ILE A 329 24.85 0.64 6.52
CA ILE A 329 24.18 1.65 7.37
C ILE A 329 22.87 2.09 6.72
N GLN A 330 22.86 2.33 5.41
CA GLN A 330 21.66 2.67 4.67
C GLN A 330 20.61 1.54 4.73
N ALA A 331 21.03 0.28 4.52
CA ALA A 331 20.14 -0.87 4.57
C ALA A 331 19.53 -1.08 5.97
N ARG A 332 20.31 -0.89 7.03
CA ARG A 332 19.82 -0.94 8.43
C ARG A 332 18.81 0.16 8.74
N ASN A 333 19.07 1.38 8.29
CA ASN A 333 18.12 2.49 8.44
C ASN A 333 16.84 2.26 7.64
N GLN A 334 16.94 1.68 6.44
CA GLN A 334 15.79 1.29 5.62
C GLN A 334 14.94 0.23 6.32
N TYR A 335 15.58 -0.77 6.92
CA TYR A 335 14.88 -1.81 7.70
C TYR A 335 14.13 -1.22 8.88
N ALA A 336 14.81 -0.40 9.70
CA ALA A 336 14.19 0.26 10.84
C ALA A 336 13.02 1.18 10.41
N GLY A 337 13.16 1.88 9.28
CA GLY A 337 12.09 2.71 8.70
C GLY A 337 10.89 1.87 8.26
N SER A 338 11.14 0.78 7.53
CA SER A 338 10.09 -0.14 7.06
C SER A 338 9.36 -0.81 8.22
N TRP A 339 10.10 -1.18 9.29
CA TRP A 339 9.50 -1.75 10.50
C TRP A 339 8.56 -0.76 11.19
N ARG A 340 9.02 0.48 11.40
CA ARG A 340 8.19 1.53 12.02
C ARG A 340 6.93 1.81 11.20
N GLN A 341 7.03 1.76 9.89
CA GLN A 341 5.88 1.93 9.00
C GLN A 341 4.89 0.77 9.13
N LEU A 342 5.38 -0.48 9.23
CA LEU A 342 4.55 -1.65 9.51
C LEU A 342 3.86 -1.52 10.86
N ALA A 343 4.61 -1.22 11.93
CA ALA A 343 4.09 -1.04 13.29
C ALA A 343 3.02 0.06 13.37
N ALA A 344 3.25 1.20 12.70
CA ALA A 344 2.27 2.28 12.60
C ALA A 344 0.99 1.84 11.86
N THR A 345 1.13 1.05 10.78
CA THR A 345 -0.03 0.52 10.03
C THR A 345 -0.86 -0.44 10.88
N LEU A 346 -0.22 -1.23 11.73
CA LEU A 346 -0.91 -2.10 12.70
C LEU A 346 -1.61 -1.32 13.82
N GLY A 347 -1.28 -0.04 14.01
CA GLY A 347 -1.77 0.78 15.13
C GLY A 347 -0.98 0.54 16.43
N LEU A 348 0.21 0.00 16.34
CA LEU A 348 1.12 -0.32 17.44
C LEU A 348 2.50 0.34 17.21
N PRO A 349 2.60 1.68 17.25
CA PRO A 349 3.84 2.41 16.89
C PRO A 349 5.05 2.04 17.77
N ASP A 350 4.83 1.61 19.00
CA ASP A 350 5.86 1.24 19.96
C ASP A 350 6.24 -0.25 19.89
N MET A 351 5.75 -0.99 18.89
CA MET A 351 6.06 -2.40 18.71
C MET A 351 7.57 -2.59 18.44
N PRO A 352 8.30 -3.40 19.26
CA PRO A 352 9.71 -3.66 19.04
C PRO A 352 9.92 -4.42 17.74
N GLU A 353 11.12 -4.30 17.16
CA GLU A 353 11.52 -5.07 15.98
C GLU A 353 11.41 -6.56 16.30
N THR A 354 10.50 -7.26 15.65
CA THR A 354 10.17 -8.67 15.88
C THR A 354 10.51 -9.49 14.65
N GLU A 355 10.91 -10.73 14.86
CA GLU A 355 11.22 -11.63 13.75
C GLU A 355 9.96 -11.95 12.94
N LEU A 356 10.06 -11.79 11.60
CA LEU A 356 8.98 -12.12 10.67
C LEU A 356 9.18 -13.51 10.07
N ALA A 357 8.11 -14.29 10.03
CA ALA A 357 8.04 -15.52 9.29
C ALA A 357 7.90 -15.22 7.80
N GLY A 358 8.62 -15.94 6.97
CA GLY A 358 8.51 -15.83 5.53
C GLY A 358 9.80 -15.47 4.83
N ARG A 359 9.80 -15.67 3.52
CA ARG A 359 10.93 -15.44 2.63
C ARG A 359 10.41 -14.79 1.36
N LEU A 360 11.25 -13.98 0.69
CA LEU A 360 10.89 -13.37 -0.60
C LEU A 360 10.72 -14.39 -1.72
N ASP A 361 11.37 -15.55 -1.59
CA ASP A 361 11.34 -16.67 -2.54
C ASP A 361 10.14 -17.61 -2.34
N MET A 362 9.12 -17.16 -1.60
CA MET A 362 7.86 -17.90 -1.52
C MET A 362 7.23 -18.04 -2.91
N PRO A 363 6.47 -19.13 -3.12
CA PRO A 363 5.74 -19.32 -4.37
C PRO A 363 4.84 -18.12 -4.69
N ILE A 364 4.97 -17.58 -5.90
CA ILE A 364 4.27 -16.34 -6.30
C ILE A 364 2.94 -16.68 -6.99
N PRO A 365 1.82 -16.04 -6.61
CA PRO A 365 0.53 -16.28 -7.24
C PRO A 365 0.50 -15.73 -8.67
N VAL A 366 -0.01 -16.54 -9.61
CA VAL A 366 -0.20 -16.15 -11.01
C VAL A 366 -1.66 -15.83 -11.25
N PHE A 367 -1.95 -14.59 -11.62
CA PHE A 367 -3.28 -14.11 -11.91
C PHE A 367 -3.60 -14.20 -13.42
N ASP A 368 -4.88 -14.46 -13.71
CA ASP A 368 -5.44 -14.36 -15.05
C ASP A 368 -6.27 -13.09 -15.17
N TYR A 369 -5.97 -12.24 -16.17
CA TYR A 369 -6.65 -10.95 -16.33
C TYR A 369 -8.18 -11.09 -16.41
N ASN A 370 -8.66 -12.03 -17.25
CA ASN A 370 -10.10 -12.23 -17.43
C ASN A 370 -10.78 -12.75 -16.16
N GLY A 371 -10.09 -13.62 -15.43
CA GLY A 371 -10.56 -14.15 -14.14
C GLY A 371 -10.69 -13.05 -13.08
N VAL A 372 -9.76 -12.09 -13.05
CA VAL A 372 -9.83 -10.93 -12.16
C VAL A 372 -10.95 -9.99 -12.56
N VAL A 373 -11.09 -9.65 -13.86
CA VAL A 373 -12.17 -8.78 -14.38
C VAL A 373 -13.56 -9.32 -14.00
N ALA A 374 -13.77 -10.63 -14.09
CA ALA A 374 -15.04 -11.25 -13.73
C ALA A 374 -15.40 -11.03 -12.25
N ARG A 375 -14.40 -10.98 -11.36
CA ARG A 375 -14.61 -10.78 -9.91
C ARG A 375 -14.83 -9.31 -9.52
N LEU A 376 -14.46 -8.33 -10.35
CA LEU A 376 -14.65 -6.91 -10.07
C LEU A 376 -16.11 -6.51 -9.87
N SER A 377 -17.08 -7.28 -10.37
CA SER A 377 -18.50 -7.03 -10.14
C SER A 377 -18.89 -7.10 -8.65
N ASN A 378 -18.09 -7.81 -7.84
CA ASN A 378 -18.28 -7.94 -6.41
C ASN A 378 -17.52 -6.92 -5.56
N HIS A 379 -16.77 -6.02 -6.21
CA HIS A 379 -15.97 -5.00 -5.53
C HIS A 379 -16.85 -4.03 -4.73
N THR A 380 -16.37 -3.60 -3.56
CA THR A 380 -17.13 -2.70 -2.67
C THR A 380 -17.57 -1.43 -3.36
N ASP A 381 -16.76 -0.82 -4.24
CA ASP A 381 -17.09 0.42 -4.92
C ASP A 381 -18.28 0.26 -5.89
N VAL A 382 -18.37 -0.87 -6.61
CA VAL A 382 -19.52 -1.20 -7.46
C VAL A 382 -20.77 -1.41 -6.61
N ARG A 383 -20.64 -2.10 -5.49
CA ARG A 383 -21.75 -2.35 -4.55
C ARG A 383 -22.23 -1.07 -3.89
N THR A 384 -21.32 -0.18 -3.46
CA THR A 384 -21.65 1.14 -2.91
C THR A 384 -22.43 1.97 -3.93
N ALA A 385 -22.02 1.95 -5.20
CA ALA A 385 -22.76 2.61 -6.28
C ALA A 385 -24.16 2.01 -6.45
N LEU A 386 -24.34 0.69 -6.40
CA LEU A 386 -25.64 0.04 -6.46
C LEU A 386 -26.55 0.41 -5.26
N VAL A 387 -25.99 0.43 -4.05
CA VAL A 387 -26.72 0.88 -2.85
C VAL A 387 -27.11 2.35 -2.96
N SER A 388 -26.24 3.19 -3.55
CA SER A 388 -26.55 4.60 -3.81
C SER A 388 -27.70 4.79 -4.79
N VAL A 389 -27.84 3.91 -5.79
CA VAL A 389 -29.05 3.89 -6.67
C VAL A 389 -30.30 3.60 -5.86
N GLN A 390 -30.27 2.62 -4.96
CA GLN A 390 -31.43 2.30 -4.10
C GLN A 390 -31.75 3.46 -3.16
N LYS A 391 -30.74 4.09 -2.55
CA LYS A 391 -30.92 5.30 -1.73
C LYS A 391 -31.62 6.40 -2.54
N ALA A 392 -31.15 6.66 -3.78
CA ALA A 392 -31.79 7.66 -4.66
C ALA A 392 -33.24 7.34 -4.99
N LYS A 393 -33.62 6.05 -5.16
CA LYS A 393 -35.01 5.62 -5.33
C LYS A 393 -35.87 5.96 -4.11
N TYR A 394 -35.37 5.64 -2.91
CA TYR A 394 -36.11 5.99 -1.68
C TYR A 394 -36.16 7.51 -1.47
N SER A 395 -35.10 8.24 -1.82
CA SER A 395 -35.11 9.71 -1.78
C SER A 395 -36.14 10.30 -2.73
N LEU A 396 -36.24 9.80 -3.96
CA LEU A 396 -37.29 10.20 -4.91
C LEU A 396 -38.67 9.90 -4.33
N ARG A 397 -38.87 8.69 -3.77
CA ARG A 397 -40.14 8.33 -3.15
C ARG A 397 -40.48 9.26 -1.97
N SER A 398 -39.50 9.61 -1.16
CA SER A 398 -39.66 10.59 -0.06
C SER A 398 -40.15 11.95 -0.58
N GLN A 399 -39.55 12.48 -1.66
CA GLN A 399 -40.00 13.72 -2.28
C GLN A 399 -41.43 13.65 -2.84
N GLN A 400 -41.81 12.50 -3.43
CA GLN A 400 -43.19 12.25 -3.91
C GLN A 400 -44.22 12.20 -2.79
N LEU A 401 -43.81 11.89 -1.56
CA LEU A 401 -44.70 11.84 -0.40
C LEU A 401 -44.86 13.20 0.33
N ILE A 402 -44.01 14.19 0.07
CA ILE A 402 -44.06 15.50 0.70
C ILE A 402 -45.45 16.17 0.50
N PRO A 403 -46.06 16.11 -0.71
CA PRO A 403 -47.38 16.72 -0.93
C PRO A 403 -48.52 16.08 -0.13
N LEU A 404 -48.35 14.86 0.38
CA LEU A 404 -49.36 14.27 1.26
C LEU A 404 -49.42 15.05 2.57
N PRO A 405 -50.61 15.50 3.01
CA PRO A 405 -50.70 16.28 4.23
C PRO A 405 -50.38 15.45 5.47
N ASP A 406 -49.60 16.02 6.40
CA ASP A 406 -49.48 15.51 7.75
C ASP A 406 -50.65 15.95 8.58
N VAL A 407 -51.06 15.16 9.56
CA VAL A 407 -52.21 15.45 10.44
C VAL A 407 -51.72 15.88 11.81
N GLY A 408 -52.05 17.07 12.22
CA GLY A 408 -51.83 17.54 13.60
C GLY A 408 -53.08 17.32 14.42
N ILE A 409 -52.92 16.79 15.62
CA ILE A 409 -54.00 16.65 16.63
C ILE A 409 -53.57 17.45 17.83
N GLN A 410 -54.43 18.41 18.20
CA GLN A 410 -54.26 19.23 19.40
C GLN A 410 -55.40 18.99 20.36
N LEU A 411 -55.07 18.67 21.59
CA LEU A 411 -56.00 18.58 22.72
C LEU A 411 -55.69 19.73 23.66
N LEU A 412 -56.68 20.60 23.88
CA LEU A 412 -56.57 21.75 24.73
C LEU A 412 -57.55 21.61 25.90
N THR A 413 -57.08 21.88 27.09
CA THR A 413 -57.90 22.02 28.30
C THR A 413 -57.67 23.37 28.88
N GLN A 414 -58.75 24.19 28.98
CA GLN A 414 -58.66 25.56 29.45
C GLN A 414 -59.79 25.84 30.42
N LYS A 415 -59.57 26.78 31.34
CA LYS A 415 -60.60 27.26 32.26
C LYS A 415 -61.18 28.60 31.77
N ASP A 416 -62.49 28.59 31.55
CA ASP A 416 -63.23 29.83 31.18
C ASP A 416 -63.47 30.69 32.40
N TYR A 417 -62.81 31.86 32.48
CA TYR A 417 -63.04 32.83 33.49
C TYR A 417 -63.94 33.97 33.02
N THR A 418 -64.41 33.93 31.77
CA THR A 418 -65.24 34.99 31.20
C THR A 418 -66.73 34.77 31.44
N THR A 419 -67.15 33.52 31.62
CA THR A 419 -68.56 33.09 31.72
C THR A 419 -68.83 32.32 33.04
N PRO A 420 -69.51 32.88 34.02
CA PRO A 420 -69.91 32.10 35.20
C PRO A 420 -70.79 30.89 34.84
N PRO A 421 -70.52 29.71 35.44
CA PRO A 421 -69.77 29.44 36.67
C PRO A 421 -68.30 29.04 36.49
N ASN A 422 -67.56 29.56 35.53
CA ASN A 422 -66.10 29.35 35.30
C ASN A 422 -65.75 27.89 35.08
N GLN A 423 -66.35 27.30 34.09
CA GLN A 423 -66.20 25.85 33.78
C GLN A 423 -64.87 25.53 33.06
N ILE A 424 -64.45 24.29 33.21
CA ILE A 424 -63.33 23.74 32.40
C ILE A 424 -63.88 23.35 31.04
N ALA A 425 -63.31 23.90 29.99
CA ALA A 425 -63.62 23.56 28.60
C ALA A 425 -62.52 22.62 28.05
N HIS A 426 -62.94 21.58 27.40
CA HIS A 426 -62.03 20.69 26.64
C HIS A 426 -62.30 20.87 25.16
N SER A 427 -61.26 21.11 24.37
CA SER A 427 -61.38 21.16 22.92
C SER A 427 -60.40 20.23 22.25
N ALA A 428 -60.80 19.65 21.14
CA ALA A 428 -59.95 18.85 20.27
C ALA A 428 -59.96 19.45 18.88
N MET A 429 -58.80 19.76 18.38
CA MET A 429 -58.61 20.30 17.03
C MET A 429 -57.78 19.34 16.19
N MET A 430 -58.25 19.06 15.01
CA MET A 430 -57.47 18.33 13.99
C MET A 430 -57.23 19.29 12.83
N TYR A 431 -55.96 19.40 12.41
CA TYR A 431 -55.56 20.25 11.32
C TYR A 431 -54.64 19.52 10.36
N MET A 432 -54.63 19.94 9.10
CA MET A 432 -53.74 19.41 8.08
C MET A 432 -53.38 20.54 7.09
N THR A 433 -52.17 20.45 6.56
CA THR A 433 -51.68 21.36 5.51
C THR A 433 -52.19 20.88 4.16
N VAL A 434 -52.96 21.69 3.43
CA VAL A 434 -53.44 21.36 2.08
C VAL A 434 -52.48 21.97 1.03
N PRO A 435 -51.76 21.20 0.24
CA PRO A 435 -50.76 21.71 -0.70
C PRO A 435 -51.42 22.20 -2.02
N LEU A 436 -51.99 23.40 -1.98
CA LEU A 436 -52.65 23.98 -3.14
C LEU A 436 -51.64 24.55 -4.12
N TRP A 437 -50.62 25.19 -3.68
CA TRP A 437 -49.59 25.84 -4.50
C TRP A 437 -48.27 25.08 -4.55
N ASP A 438 -47.75 24.71 -3.40
CA ASP A 438 -46.50 23.94 -3.33
C ASP A 438 -46.77 22.44 -3.28
N GLN A 439 -46.68 21.81 -4.45
CA GLN A 439 -46.81 20.36 -4.65
C GLN A 439 -45.45 19.69 -4.73
N ASN A 440 -44.39 20.33 -4.28
CA ASN A 440 -42.99 19.81 -4.33
C ASN A 440 -42.53 19.35 -5.71
N ARG A 441 -43.05 19.92 -6.78
CA ARG A 441 -42.70 19.53 -8.17
C ARG A 441 -41.22 19.69 -8.46
N GLY A 442 -40.60 20.75 -7.90
CA GLY A 442 -39.17 21.03 -8.02
C GLY A 442 -38.33 19.97 -7.34
N GLY A 443 -38.66 19.61 -6.08
CA GLY A 443 -37.98 18.56 -5.33
C GLY A 443 -38.10 17.18 -5.98
N ILE A 444 -39.28 16.83 -6.50
CA ILE A 444 -39.48 15.58 -7.24
C ILE A 444 -38.58 15.54 -8.48
N ARG A 445 -38.58 16.60 -9.29
CA ARG A 445 -37.78 16.65 -10.52
C ARG A 445 -36.28 16.63 -10.23
N GLN A 446 -35.84 17.29 -9.17
CA GLN A 446 -34.46 17.21 -8.70
C GLN A 446 -34.09 15.77 -8.34
N ALA A 447 -34.94 15.08 -7.55
CA ALA A 447 -34.70 13.70 -7.16
C ALA A 447 -34.71 12.70 -8.33
N GLU A 448 -35.53 12.96 -9.37
CA GLU A 448 -35.49 12.20 -10.63
C GLU A 448 -34.12 12.28 -11.32
N TRP A 449 -33.58 13.50 -11.43
CA TRP A 449 -32.24 13.68 -12.02
C TRP A 449 -31.12 13.14 -11.16
N LEU A 450 -31.22 13.23 -9.84
CA LEU A 450 -30.27 12.59 -8.92
C LEU A 450 -30.32 11.05 -9.02
N LEU A 451 -31.51 10.47 -9.24
CA LEU A 451 -31.63 9.04 -9.51
C LEU A 451 -30.99 8.67 -10.85
N ALA A 452 -31.21 9.47 -11.91
CA ALA A 452 -30.59 9.27 -13.20
C ALA A 452 -29.06 9.35 -13.10
N GLN A 453 -28.53 10.30 -12.34
CA GLN A 453 -27.10 10.43 -12.04
C GLN A 453 -26.58 9.19 -11.29
N ALA A 454 -27.27 8.77 -10.24
CA ALA A 454 -26.87 7.60 -9.46
C ALA A 454 -26.88 6.31 -10.30
N ALA A 455 -27.82 6.18 -11.25
CA ALA A 455 -27.95 5.00 -12.13
C ALA A 455 -26.72 4.77 -13.03
N VAL A 456 -25.96 5.82 -13.35
CA VAL A 456 -24.70 5.72 -14.12
C VAL A 456 -23.53 5.30 -13.23
N GLY A 457 -23.62 5.52 -11.91
CA GLY A 457 -22.55 5.27 -10.93
C GLY A 457 -21.94 3.87 -11.00
N PRO A 458 -22.72 2.77 -11.04
CA PRO A 458 -22.17 1.41 -11.10
C PRO A 458 -21.32 1.14 -12.35
N ALA A 459 -21.72 1.67 -13.50
CA ALA A 459 -20.96 1.55 -14.75
C ALA A 459 -19.66 2.35 -14.67
N GLN A 460 -19.72 3.56 -14.12
CA GLN A 460 -18.54 4.40 -13.90
C GLN A 460 -17.56 3.73 -12.94
N ALA A 461 -18.03 3.22 -11.79
CA ALA A 461 -17.20 2.51 -10.83
C ALA A 461 -16.52 1.28 -11.46
N ARG A 462 -17.26 0.50 -12.24
CA ARG A 462 -16.71 -0.65 -12.98
C ARG A 462 -15.64 -0.23 -13.98
N ASN A 463 -15.87 0.83 -14.77
CA ASN A 463 -14.90 1.30 -15.75
C ASN A 463 -13.61 1.80 -15.06
N THR A 464 -13.74 2.53 -13.95
CA THR A 464 -12.58 2.97 -13.14
C THR A 464 -11.80 1.78 -12.62
N LEU A 465 -12.47 0.75 -12.12
CA LEU A 465 -11.80 -0.46 -11.63
C LEU A 465 -11.09 -1.24 -12.75
N ILE A 466 -11.68 -1.31 -13.94
CA ILE A 466 -11.05 -1.95 -15.11
C ILE A 466 -9.79 -1.18 -15.53
N ALA A 467 -9.85 0.16 -15.54
CA ALA A 467 -8.68 0.99 -15.83
C ALA A 467 -7.57 0.79 -14.79
N THR A 468 -7.92 0.85 -13.49
CA THR A 468 -6.97 0.61 -12.40
C THR A 468 -6.39 -0.81 -12.46
N LEU A 469 -7.20 -1.81 -12.82
CA LEU A 469 -6.72 -3.18 -13.02
C LEU A 469 -5.74 -3.26 -14.19
N GLY A 470 -6.00 -2.56 -15.30
CA GLY A 470 -5.08 -2.50 -16.44
C GLY A 470 -3.69 -2.01 -16.03
N ASP A 471 -3.63 -0.93 -15.25
CA ASP A 471 -2.37 -0.39 -14.73
C ASP A 471 -1.69 -1.33 -13.73
N ALA A 472 -2.43 -1.90 -12.79
CA ALA A 472 -1.90 -2.85 -11.82
C ALA A 472 -1.39 -4.13 -12.50
N PHE A 473 -2.10 -4.63 -13.50
CA PHE A 473 -1.72 -5.83 -14.24
C PHE A 473 -0.50 -5.59 -15.13
N ASN A 474 -0.37 -4.42 -15.75
CA ASN A 474 0.82 -4.04 -16.50
C ASN A 474 2.05 -3.98 -15.58
N ARG A 475 1.92 -3.39 -14.38
CA ARG A 475 2.99 -3.40 -13.38
C ARG A 475 3.35 -4.82 -12.95
N TYR A 476 2.36 -5.69 -12.75
CA TYR A 476 2.56 -7.08 -12.40
C TYR A 476 3.33 -7.84 -13.49
N LEU A 477 2.97 -7.70 -14.77
CA LEU A 477 3.67 -8.34 -15.88
C LEU A 477 5.10 -7.81 -16.03
N THR A 478 5.28 -6.50 -15.91
CA THR A 478 6.61 -5.85 -15.98
C THR A 478 7.52 -6.33 -14.85
N ALA A 479 7.02 -6.34 -13.61
CA ALA A 479 7.80 -6.79 -12.46
C ALA A 479 8.19 -8.27 -12.59
N ARG A 480 7.31 -9.11 -13.12
CA ARG A 480 7.61 -10.52 -13.41
C ARG A 480 8.73 -10.66 -14.43
N GLN A 481 8.67 -9.94 -15.53
CA GLN A 481 9.74 -9.95 -16.54
C GLN A 481 11.07 -9.42 -15.98
N GLN A 482 11.03 -8.41 -15.11
CA GLN A 482 12.22 -7.90 -14.44
C GLN A 482 12.90 -8.97 -13.56
N VAL A 483 12.12 -9.78 -12.85
CA VAL A 483 12.67 -10.90 -12.06
C VAL A 483 13.31 -11.95 -12.96
N ASP A 484 12.66 -12.34 -14.06
CA ASP A 484 13.19 -13.31 -15.02
C ASP A 484 14.52 -12.82 -15.64
N ILE A 485 14.57 -11.54 -16.05
CA ILE A 485 15.79 -10.93 -16.62
C ILE A 485 16.90 -10.85 -15.56
N ALA A 486 16.58 -10.44 -14.33
CA ALA A 486 17.56 -10.34 -13.26
C ALA A 486 18.17 -11.71 -12.91
N LEU A 487 17.38 -12.80 -12.95
CA LEU A 487 17.89 -14.16 -12.78
C LEU A 487 18.89 -14.55 -13.88
N LEU A 488 18.60 -14.24 -15.14
CA LEU A 488 19.51 -14.50 -16.26
C LEU A 488 20.81 -13.69 -16.09
N GLN A 489 20.73 -12.42 -15.71
CA GLN A 489 21.90 -11.58 -15.45
C GLN A 489 22.78 -12.15 -14.34
N ILE A 490 22.19 -12.65 -13.25
CA ILE A 490 22.93 -13.29 -12.16
C ILE A 490 23.61 -14.57 -12.67
N GLN A 491 22.90 -15.43 -13.42
CA GLN A 491 23.46 -16.67 -13.95
C GLN A 491 24.68 -16.42 -14.84
N ASP A 492 24.59 -15.44 -15.73
CA ASP A 492 25.70 -15.11 -16.62
C ASP A 492 26.86 -14.47 -15.85
N MET A 493 26.58 -13.61 -14.88
CA MET A 493 27.64 -12.98 -14.07
C MET A 493 28.33 -13.99 -13.15
N VAL A 494 27.63 -14.98 -12.62
CA VAL A 494 28.24 -16.10 -11.88
C VAL A 494 29.17 -16.90 -12.78
N ARG A 495 28.80 -17.15 -14.04
CA ARG A 495 29.68 -17.82 -15.02
C ARG A 495 30.93 -17.00 -15.32
N VAL A 496 30.77 -15.68 -15.50
CA VAL A 496 31.90 -14.75 -15.72
C VAL A 496 32.84 -14.78 -14.51
N TYR A 497 32.29 -14.64 -13.31
CA TYR A 497 33.07 -14.68 -12.08
C TYR A 497 33.84 -16.00 -11.94
N HIS A 498 33.17 -17.12 -12.12
CA HIS A 498 33.80 -18.46 -12.02
C HIS A 498 34.90 -18.64 -13.06
N SER A 499 34.68 -18.22 -14.30
CA SER A 499 35.71 -18.31 -15.35
C SER A 499 36.91 -17.41 -15.11
N ALA A 500 36.69 -16.19 -14.63
CA ALA A 500 37.76 -15.26 -14.24
C ALA A 500 38.56 -15.80 -13.04
N TRP A 501 37.89 -16.38 -12.06
CA TRP A 501 38.52 -17.01 -10.90
C TRP A 501 39.39 -18.18 -11.28
N LEU A 502 38.90 -19.10 -12.11
CA LEU A 502 39.68 -20.24 -12.62
C LEU A 502 40.91 -19.79 -13.45
N ARG A 503 40.78 -18.72 -14.24
CA ARG A 503 41.87 -18.13 -14.99
C ARG A 503 42.93 -17.52 -14.07
N HIS A 504 42.52 -16.81 -13.06
CA HIS A 504 43.42 -16.26 -12.03
C HIS A 504 44.22 -17.38 -11.33
N GLN A 505 43.56 -18.51 -10.98
CA GLN A 505 44.25 -19.66 -10.36
C GLN A 505 45.28 -20.33 -11.29
N LYS A 506 44.95 -20.46 -12.59
CA LYS A 506 45.81 -21.12 -13.54
C LYS A 506 46.93 -20.25 -14.07
N VAL A 507 46.70 -19.00 -14.31
CA VAL A 507 47.63 -18.03 -14.90
C VAL A 507 47.50 -16.66 -14.20
N PRO A 508 48.10 -16.50 -13.01
CA PRO A 508 47.97 -15.26 -12.21
C PRO A 508 48.48 -13.99 -12.92
N GLN A 509 49.38 -14.15 -13.89
CA GLN A 509 49.93 -13.04 -14.66
C GLN A 509 48.94 -12.45 -15.69
N GLN A 510 47.91 -13.14 -16.10
CA GLN A 510 46.93 -12.70 -17.10
C GLN A 510 45.70 -12.04 -16.49
N VAL A 511 45.31 -12.45 -15.30
CA VAL A 511 44.19 -11.89 -14.56
C VAL A 511 44.71 -11.54 -13.17
N SER A 512 44.86 -10.25 -12.91
CA SER A 512 45.25 -9.77 -11.61
C SER A 512 44.12 -9.97 -10.60
N PHE A 513 44.45 -10.07 -9.34
CA PHE A 513 43.45 -10.13 -8.27
C PHE A 513 42.56 -8.88 -8.28
N SER A 514 43.09 -7.71 -8.63
CA SER A 514 42.34 -6.46 -8.81
C SER A 514 41.29 -6.52 -9.92
N ASP A 515 41.45 -7.41 -10.92
CA ASP A 515 40.46 -7.58 -12.02
C ASP A 515 39.22 -8.37 -11.58
N LEU A 516 39.33 -9.19 -10.55
CA LEU A 516 38.19 -9.96 -9.99
C LEU A 516 37.22 -9.05 -9.23
N PHE A 517 37.71 -7.95 -8.70
CA PHE A 517 36.95 -7.05 -7.84
C PHE A 517 35.74 -6.39 -8.56
N PRO A 518 35.90 -5.72 -9.73
CA PRO A 518 34.76 -5.15 -10.44
C PRO A 518 33.72 -6.18 -10.86
N ILE A 519 34.14 -7.40 -11.20
CA ILE A 519 33.23 -8.51 -11.54
C ILE A 519 32.36 -8.89 -10.35
N GLN A 520 32.96 -8.93 -9.18
CA GLN A 520 32.26 -9.28 -7.96
C GLN A 520 31.34 -8.16 -7.46
N GLN A 521 31.78 -6.90 -7.55
CA GLN A 521 30.95 -5.75 -7.26
C GLN A 521 29.72 -5.74 -8.19
N ALA A 522 29.91 -6.02 -9.47
CA ALA A 522 28.81 -6.16 -10.43
C ALA A 522 27.86 -7.29 -10.04
N LEU A 523 28.39 -8.47 -9.65
CA LEU A 523 27.55 -9.58 -9.16
C LEU A 523 26.72 -9.17 -7.94
N GLY A 524 27.32 -8.49 -6.95
CA GLY A 524 26.60 -7.94 -5.80
C GLY A 524 25.51 -6.96 -6.20
N GLY A 525 25.78 -6.11 -7.19
CA GLY A 525 24.81 -5.18 -7.77
C GLY A 525 23.60 -5.91 -8.40
N TYR A 526 23.87 -6.96 -9.21
CA TYR A 526 22.79 -7.75 -9.83
C TYR A 526 21.97 -8.54 -8.81
N VAL A 527 22.60 -9.07 -7.76
CA VAL A 527 21.86 -9.72 -6.65
C VAL A 527 20.98 -8.71 -5.90
N GLY A 528 21.48 -7.50 -5.65
CA GLY A 528 20.68 -6.42 -5.06
C GLY A 528 19.51 -5.99 -5.96
N ALA A 529 19.73 -5.88 -7.27
CA ALA A 529 18.69 -5.57 -8.25
C ALA A 529 17.61 -6.67 -8.30
N TYR A 530 18.02 -7.94 -8.21
CA TYR A 530 17.09 -9.07 -8.15
C TYR A 530 16.19 -9.02 -6.91
N VAL A 531 16.73 -8.74 -5.72
CA VAL A 531 15.93 -8.60 -4.49
C VAL A 531 14.95 -7.44 -4.61
N THR A 532 15.38 -6.34 -5.23
CA THR A 532 14.49 -5.20 -5.51
C THR A 532 13.38 -5.59 -6.48
N ALA A 533 13.71 -6.32 -7.56
CA ALA A 533 12.72 -6.81 -8.53
C ALA A 533 11.70 -7.76 -7.89
N LEU A 534 12.13 -8.66 -7.00
CA LEU A 534 11.23 -9.52 -6.20
C LEU A 534 10.30 -8.68 -5.31
N GLY A 535 10.84 -7.64 -4.67
CA GLY A 535 10.03 -6.71 -3.87
C GLY A 535 8.96 -6.02 -4.72
N LEU A 536 9.31 -5.53 -5.91
CA LEU A 536 8.36 -4.93 -6.86
C LEU A 536 7.31 -5.93 -7.35
N GLN A 537 7.71 -7.19 -7.57
CA GLN A 537 6.78 -8.25 -7.96
C GLN A 537 5.77 -8.54 -6.86
N TRP A 538 6.20 -8.66 -5.59
CA TRP A 538 5.29 -8.83 -4.46
C TRP A 538 4.38 -7.62 -4.28
N GLN A 539 4.90 -6.40 -4.45
CA GLN A 539 4.07 -5.19 -4.41
C GLN A 539 2.99 -5.22 -5.49
N ALA A 540 3.34 -5.61 -6.72
CA ALA A 540 2.39 -5.73 -7.82
C ALA A 540 1.34 -6.84 -7.58
N VAL A 541 1.72 -7.95 -6.95
CA VAL A 541 0.80 -9.01 -6.49
C VAL A 541 -0.18 -8.46 -5.47
N VAL A 542 0.30 -7.68 -4.49
CA VAL A 542 -0.54 -7.04 -3.47
C VAL A 542 -1.51 -6.04 -4.11
N ASP A 543 -1.07 -5.25 -5.10
CA ASP A 543 -1.91 -4.30 -5.82
C ASP A 543 -3.08 -5.01 -6.57
N VAL A 544 -2.82 -6.14 -7.23
CA VAL A 544 -3.87 -6.96 -7.88
C VAL A 544 -4.79 -7.59 -6.85
N ALA A 545 -4.25 -8.10 -5.74
CA ALA A 545 -5.04 -8.69 -4.66
C ALA A 545 -5.93 -7.66 -3.95
N ASN A 546 -5.50 -6.39 -3.86
CA ASN A 546 -6.32 -5.30 -3.34
C ASN A 546 -7.60 -5.09 -4.17
N LEU A 547 -7.48 -5.13 -5.49
CA LEU A 547 -8.65 -5.01 -6.38
C LEU A 547 -9.62 -6.18 -6.24
N LEU A 548 -9.15 -7.33 -5.78
CA LEU A 548 -9.98 -8.50 -5.50
C LEU A 548 -10.54 -8.48 -4.07
N GLN A 549 -10.01 -7.66 -3.19
CA GLN A 549 -10.39 -7.53 -1.78
C GLN A 549 -10.40 -8.88 -1.05
N THR A 550 -9.41 -9.74 -1.36
CA THR A 550 -9.28 -11.08 -0.77
C THR A 550 -8.44 -11.05 0.50
N GLU A 551 -8.84 -11.84 1.48
CA GLU A 551 -8.10 -12.02 2.74
C GLU A 551 -6.79 -12.79 2.51
N ASP A 552 -6.80 -13.80 1.64
CA ASP A 552 -5.63 -14.56 1.27
C ASP A 552 -5.14 -14.17 -0.14
N LEU A 553 -3.82 -13.90 -0.26
CA LEU A 553 -3.15 -13.58 -1.54
C LEU A 553 -3.27 -14.70 -2.57
N PHE A 554 -3.36 -15.96 -2.11
CA PHE A 554 -3.37 -17.14 -2.96
C PHE A 554 -4.78 -17.57 -3.40
N GLN A 555 -5.84 -17.08 -2.73
CA GLN A 555 -7.23 -17.47 -3.00
C GLN A 555 -7.68 -17.18 -4.44
N ALA A 556 -7.14 -16.16 -5.06
CA ALA A 556 -7.51 -15.72 -6.41
C ALA A 556 -6.54 -16.20 -7.49
N ALA A 557 -5.45 -16.87 -7.11
CA ALA A 557 -4.44 -17.34 -8.03
C ALA A 557 -4.95 -18.50 -8.90
N LYS A 558 -4.67 -18.44 -10.20
CA LYS A 558 -4.93 -19.56 -11.12
C LYS A 558 -3.95 -20.72 -10.90
N ARG A 559 -2.71 -20.39 -10.57
CA ARG A 559 -1.63 -21.30 -10.20
C ARG A 559 -0.61 -20.56 -9.36
N VAL A 560 0.22 -21.30 -8.67
CA VAL A 560 1.33 -20.78 -7.89
C VAL A 560 2.61 -21.17 -8.61
N GLU A 561 3.49 -20.21 -8.86
CA GLU A 561 4.76 -20.39 -9.53
C GLU A 561 5.88 -20.32 -8.51
N VAL A 562 6.68 -21.40 -8.44
CA VAL A 562 7.88 -21.40 -7.61
C VAL A 562 8.99 -20.76 -8.43
N VAL A 563 9.48 -19.62 -8.00
CA VAL A 563 10.67 -19.00 -8.60
C VAL A 563 11.87 -19.82 -8.12
N PRO A 564 12.64 -20.43 -9.02
CA PRO A 564 13.81 -21.21 -8.64
C PRO A 564 14.90 -20.25 -8.13
N LEU A 565 14.93 -20.04 -6.85
CA LEU A 565 16.04 -19.36 -6.17
C LEU A 565 17.07 -20.41 -5.79
N ALA A 566 18.25 -20.29 -6.37
CA ALA A 566 19.43 -20.72 -5.63
C ALA A 566 19.46 -19.87 -4.35
N PRO A 567 19.65 -20.47 -3.15
CA PRO A 567 19.73 -19.69 -1.93
C PRO A 567 20.76 -18.58 -2.13
N LEU A 568 20.37 -17.32 -1.92
CA LEU A 568 21.26 -16.16 -2.09
C LEU A 568 22.56 -16.31 -1.28
N GLU A 569 22.49 -17.07 -0.20
CA GLU A 569 23.62 -17.48 0.61
C GLU A 569 24.59 -18.39 -0.14
N ASP A 570 24.12 -19.25 -1.06
CA ASP A 570 24.96 -20.12 -1.86
C ASP A 570 25.63 -19.38 -3.02
N LEU A 571 25.00 -18.33 -3.56
CA LEU A 571 25.62 -17.44 -4.55
C LEU A 571 26.81 -16.65 -3.98
N LEU A 572 26.82 -16.41 -2.67
CA LEU A 572 27.88 -15.71 -1.94
C LEU A 572 28.90 -16.66 -1.29
N LYS A 573 28.64 -17.98 -1.25
CA LYS A 573 29.55 -19.00 -0.68
C LYS A 573 30.92 -19.08 -1.36
N PRO A 574 31.08 -18.92 -2.70
CA PRO A 574 32.40 -18.90 -3.34
C PRO A 574 33.31 -17.80 -2.82
N LEU A 575 32.75 -16.77 -2.17
CA LEU A 575 33.47 -15.64 -1.59
C LEU A 575 34.19 -15.98 -0.27
N ARG A 576 33.80 -17.09 0.40
CA ARG A 576 34.38 -17.50 1.69
C ARG A 576 35.66 -18.32 1.59
N ASN A 577 36.01 -18.86 0.43
CA ASN A 577 37.11 -19.78 0.25
C ASN A 577 38.27 -19.17 -0.55
N PHE A 578 38.71 -17.96 -0.18
CA PHE A 578 40.01 -17.47 -0.64
C PHE A 578 41.10 -18.28 0.06
N PRO A 579 41.95 -19.02 -0.64
CA PRO A 579 43.13 -19.59 -0.02
C PRO A 579 43.96 -18.41 0.48
N ARG A 580 44.18 -18.31 1.78
CA ARG A 580 45.22 -17.42 2.32
C ARG A 580 46.49 -17.71 1.56
N ALA A 581 47.12 -16.68 0.97
CA ALA A 581 48.44 -16.83 0.37
C ALA A 581 49.35 -17.50 1.40
N PRO A 582 50.10 -18.55 1.02
CA PRO A 582 50.97 -19.18 1.97
C PRO A 582 51.94 -18.12 2.46
N ILE A 583 51.89 -17.86 3.76
CA ILE A 583 52.87 -17.02 4.45
C ILE A 583 54.21 -17.63 4.14
N ALA A 584 55.04 -16.97 3.31
CA ALA A 584 56.41 -17.37 3.04
C ALA A 584 57.22 -17.20 4.33
N GLY A 585 57.03 -18.13 5.24
CA GLY A 585 57.84 -18.31 6.43
C GLY A 585 58.92 -19.34 6.15
N ASN A 586 60.17 -18.86 6.07
CA ASN A 586 61.43 -19.64 6.10
C ASN A 586 61.49 -20.84 5.16
N ALA A 587 61.85 -20.58 3.90
CA ALA A 587 62.40 -21.59 3.00
C ALA A 587 63.83 -21.90 3.45
N SER A 588 64.01 -22.80 4.40
CA SER A 588 65.23 -23.59 4.48
C SER A 588 65.18 -24.60 3.36
N ALA A 589 66.10 -24.50 2.41
CA ALA A 589 66.22 -25.39 1.27
C ALA A 589 66.35 -26.86 1.68
N PRO A 590 65.61 -27.79 1.12
CA PRO A 590 65.98 -29.19 1.16
C PRO A 590 66.67 -29.59 -0.16
N HIS A 591 67.90 -29.97 -0.06
CA HIS A 591 68.60 -30.77 -1.04
C HIS A 591 68.03 -32.21 -0.97
N GLY A 592 67.49 -32.71 -2.08
CA GLY A 592 67.15 -34.11 -2.27
C GLY A 592 66.42 -34.32 -3.61
N PRO A 593 66.83 -35.30 -4.42
CA PRO A 593 66.22 -35.55 -5.74
C PRO A 593 64.79 -36.12 -5.59
N PRO A 594 63.91 -35.89 -6.55
CA PRO A 594 62.50 -36.27 -6.43
C PRO A 594 62.32 -37.79 -6.61
N GLN A 595 61.58 -38.39 -5.65
CA GLN A 595 61.06 -39.77 -5.79
C GLN A 595 59.81 -39.75 -6.67
N PRO A 596 59.60 -40.82 -7.51
CA PRO A 596 58.41 -40.90 -8.37
C PRO A 596 57.13 -41.14 -7.54
N LYS A 597 56.10 -40.38 -7.85
CA LYS A 597 54.77 -40.56 -7.28
C LYS A 597 54.10 -41.84 -7.79
N PRO A 598 53.35 -42.56 -6.90
CA PRO A 598 52.50 -43.67 -7.35
C PRO A 598 51.28 -43.12 -8.12
N GLU A 599 50.90 -43.83 -9.19
CA GLU A 599 49.71 -43.58 -9.99
C GLU A 599 48.42 -43.71 -9.16
N PRO A 600 47.44 -42.84 -9.34
CA PRO A 600 46.16 -42.99 -8.67
C PRO A 600 45.30 -44.03 -9.36
N THR A 601 44.93 -45.09 -8.65
CA THR A 601 43.87 -46.04 -9.00
C THR A 601 42.53 -45.33 -9.15
N ALA A 602 41.88 -45.48 -10.31
CA ALA A 602 40.56 -44.93 -10.60
C ALA A 602 39.47 -45.57 -9.72
N PRO A 603 38.51 -44.78 -9.19
CA PRO A 603 37.31 -45.33 -8.58
C PRO A 603 36.35 -45.85 -9.65
N ALA A 604 35.96 -47.13 -9.55
CA ALA A 604 34.86 -47.73 -10.27
C ALA A 604 33.54 -47.09 -9.79
N ASN A 605 32.81 -46.49 -10.73
CA ASN A 605 31.42 -46.08 -10.76
C ASN A 605 31.26 -44.60 -11.15
N ALA A 606 31.37 -44.33 -12.44
CA ALA A 606 30.79 -43.16 -13.08
C ALA A 606 29.55 -43.62 -13.89
N PRO A 607 28.41 -42.94 -13.79
CA PRO A 607 27.27 -43.24 -14.65
C PRO A 607 27.58 -42.81 -16.09
N ALA A 608 27.18 -43.69 -17.03
CA ALA A 608 27.39 -43.53 -18.45
C ALA A 608 26.84 -42.22 -19.01
N LEU A 609 27.69 -41.47 -19.70
CA LEU A 609 27.30 -40.32 -20.52
C LEU A 609 26.45 -40.82 -21.70
N LEU A 610 25.28 -40.25 -21.87
CA LEU A 610 24.41 -40.45 -23.03
C LEU A 610 25.15 -40.01 -24.33
N PRO A 611 25.02 -40.75 -25.43
CA PRO A 611 25.67 -40.40 -26.68
C PRO A 611 25.06 -39.12 -27.30
N PRO A 612 25.84 -38.35 -28.09
CA PRO A 612 25.36 -37.13 -28.71
C PRO A 612 24.26 -37.42 -29.74
N ILE A 613 23.22 -36.59 -29.71
CA ILE A 613 22.08 -36.66 -30.64
C ILE A 613 22.56 -36.37 -32.06
N THR A 614 22.39 -37.34 -32.96
CA THR A 614 22.76 -37.23 -34.36
C THR A 614 21.80 -36.29 -35.12
N GLU A 615 22.31 -35.68 -36.19
CA GLU A 615 21.62 -34.64 -36.99
C GLU A 615 20.29 -35.12 -37.59
N ASP A 616 20.10 -36.43 -37.78
CA ASP A 616 18.87 -37.05 -38.27
C ASP A 616 17.71 -37.01 -37.24
N GLN A 617 18.03 -37.01 -35.94
CA GLN A 617 17.00 -36.86 -34.89
C GLN A 617 16.50 -35.43 -34.77
N ARG A 618 17.26 -34.43 -35.20
CA ARG A 618 16.81 -33.03 -35.26
C ARG A 618 15.85 -32.76 -36.42
N ARG A 619 16.01 -33.48 -37.53
CA ARG A 619 15.09 -33.34 -38.70
C ARG A 619 13.72 -33.96 -38.48
N ALA A 620 13.62 -35.01 -37.66
CA ALA A 620 12.34 -35.66 -37.36
C ALA A 620 11.43 -34.85 -36.42
N ALA A 621 11.96 -33.89 -35.65
CA ALA A 621 11.19 -33.06 -34.70
C ALA A 621 10.49 -31.84 -35.33
N VAL A 622 10.81 -31.51 -36.60
CA VAL A 622 10.30 -30.31 -37.29
C VAL A 622 9.13 -30.61 -38.24
N ALA A 623 8.81 -31.88 -38.49
CA ALA A 623 7.78 -32.25 -39.48
C ALA A 623 6.58 -32.95 -38.82
N LYS A 624 5.67 -32.17 -38.18
CA LYS A 624 4.25 -32.54 -38.09
C LYS A 624 3.40 -31.31 -37.77
N PRO A 625 2.55 -30.80 -38.66
CA PRO A 625 1.46 -29.93 -38.29
C PRO A 625 0.30 -30.78 -37.76
N ALA A 626 -0.31 -30.29 -36.70
CA ALA A 626 -1.54 -30.83 -36.13
C ALA A 626 -2.77 -30.39 -36.95
N PRO A 627 -3.86 -31.20 -36.99
CA PRO A 627 -5.14 -30.78 -37.53
C PRO A 627 -5.87 -29.78 -36.65
#